data_ddbcec150ad50a08b340628c44fceb8d
#
_entry.id   ddbcec150ad50a08b340628c44fceb8d
#
_cell.length_a   1.000
_cell.length_b   1.000
_cell.length_c   1.000
_cell.angle_alpha   90.00
_cell.angle_beta   90.00
_cell.angle_gamma   90.00
#
_symmetry.space_group_name_H-M   'P 1'
#
loop_
_entity.id
_entity.type
_entity.pdbx_description
1 polymer ?
#
loop_
_entity_poly.entity_id
_entity_poly.type
_entity_poly.pdbx_seq_one_letter_code
_entity_poly.pdbx_strand_id
1 'polypeptide(L)'
;MATIDREVIIFSEEELEGIEDPHDDPLIISEVITNFLMARMLVDTGSSADILYLAAYDRLGLPRNLLKPACTPLTGFTGHSIYPVGIAGLDFTVGEAPRTSTIRASFTMVDISDPSYNGLIGRPILTALRAIVSPLHLKMKFSTTGGVGEVSEDQKRAGVCYQM
;
A
#
# COMPACT_ATOMS: atom_id res chain seq x y z
N MET A 1 -19.76 7.49 16.75
CA MET A 1 -19.07 6.83 15.63
C MET A 1 -18.83 7.82 14.51
N ALA A 2 -17.58 7.97 14.08
CA ALA A 2 -17.25 8.90 13.00
C ALA A 2 -17.80 8.39 11.68
N THR A 3 -18.43 9.27 10.92
CA THR A 3 -18.97 8.95 9.62
C THR A 3 -17.97 9.37 8.54
N ILE A 4 -17.69 8.47 7.61
CA ILE A 4 -16.83 8.79 6.48
C ILE A 4 -17.54 9.80 5.59
N ASP A 5 -16.84 10.87 5.26
CA ASP A 5 -17.32 11.87 4.33
C ASP A 5 -17.38 11.26 2.92
N ARG A 6 -18.55 11.30 2.31
CA ARG A 6 -18.78 10.71 0.99
C ARG A 6 -18.70 11.76 -0.12
N GLU A 7 -17.71 12.61 -0.06
CA GLU A 7 -17.44 13.54 -1.14
C GLU A 7 -17.13 12.79 -2.43
N VAL A 8 -17.45 13.43 -3.55
CA VAL A 8 -17.15 12.87 -4.86
C VAL A 8 -15.63 12.88 -5.07
N ILE A 9 -15.10 11.73 -5.49
CA ILE A 9 -13.70 11.61 -5.82
C ILE A 9 -13.52 11.97 -7.29
N ILE A 10 -12.70 12.98 -7.55
CA ILE A 10 -12.44 13.50 -8.90
C ILE A 10 -10.94 13.51 -9.16
N PHE A 11 -10.56 13.12 -10.37
CA PHE A 11 -9.22 13.30 -10.89
C PHE A 11 -9.28 14.28 -12.06
N SER A 12 -8.53 15.38 -11.97
CA SER A 12 -8.56 16.42 -12.98
C SER A 12 -7.32 16.38 -13.88
N GLU A 13 -7.40 17.06 -15.03
CA GLU A 13 -6.23 17.18 -15.91
C GLU A 13 -5.12 18.00 -15.29
N GLU A 14 -5.46 18.95 -14.42
CA GLU A 14 -4.47 19.75 -13.69
C GLU A 14 -3.57 18.88 -12.81
N GLU A 15 -4.11 17.75 -12.33
CA GLU A 15 -3.35 16.81 -11.52
C GLU A 15 -2.35 15.98 -12.33
N LEU A 16 -2.33 16.12 -13.65
CA LEU A 16 -1.31 15.53 -14.51
C LEU A 16 -0.04 16.37 -14.58
N GLU A 17 -0.07 17.58 -14.03
CA GLU A 17 1.09 18.46 -14.04
C GLU A 17 2.27 17.82 -13.32
N GLY A 18 3.44 17.83 -13.95
CA GLY A 18 4.63 17.20 -13.41
C GLY A 18 4.75 15.72 -13.69
N ILE A 19 3.77 15.11 -14.34
CA ILE A 19 3.80 13.70 -14.71
C ILE A 19 4.17 13.60 -16.18
N GLU A 20 5.22 12.82 -16.45
CA GLU A 20 5.63 12.55 -17.84
C GLU A 20 4.63 11.64 -18.52
N ASP A 21 4.21 12.01 -19.70
CA ASP A 21 3.23 11.26 -20.50
C ASP A 21 3.80 10.97 -21.88
N PRO A 22 3.73 9.74 -22.41
CA PRO A 22 3.17 8.56 -21.75
C PRO A 22 4.12 7.96 -20.73
N HIS A 23 3.56 7.27 -19.72
CA HIS A 23 4.36 6.53 -18.76
C HIS A 23 3.72 5.18 -18.46
N ASP A 24 4.54 4.27 -17.97
CA ASP A 24 4.16 2.91 -17.61
C ASP A 24 4.52 2.61 -16.16
N ASP A 25 4.73 3.67 -15.38
CA ASP A 25 5.22 3.54 -14.02
C ASP A 25 4.14 2.96 -13.11
N PRO A 26 4.49 2.00 -12.26
CA PRO A 26 3.56 1.55 -11.22
C PRO A 26 3.39 2.63 -10.15
N LEU A 27 2.28 2.60 -9.44
CA LEU A 27 2.08 3.49 -8.31
C LEU A 27 2.76 2.90 -7.08
N ILE A 28 3.81 3.57 -6.62
CA ILE A 28 4.58 3.20 -5.44
C ILE A 28 4.40 4.29 -4.40
N ILE A 29 3.94 3.91 -3.22
CA ILE A 29 3.61 4.88 -2.17
C ILE A 29 4.29 4.54 -0.86
N SER A 30 4.31 5.51 0.04
CA SER A 30 4.71 5.35 1.43
C SER A 30 3.50 5.56 2.33
N GLU A 31 3.38 4.76 3.36
CA GLU A 31 2.32 4.87 4.35
C GLU A 31 2.84 4.38 5.70
N VAL A 32 2.01 4.52 6.73
CA VAL A 32 2.40 4.09 8.07
C VAL A 32 1.79 2.72 8.39
N ILE A 33 2.63 1.76 8.69
CA ILE A 33 2.22 0.45 9.17
C ILE A 33 2.62 0.35 10.64
N THR A 34 1.66 0.16 11.51
CA THR A 34 1.78 0.31 12.95
C THR A 34 2.26 1.73 13.29
N ASN A 35 3.49 1.93 13.67
CA ASN A 35 4.08 3.25 13.92
C ASN A 35 5.30 3.51 13.05
N PHE A 36 5.43 2.77 11.96
CA PHE A 36 6.61 2.79 11.10
C PHE A 36 6.25 3.30 9.71
N LEU A 37 6.98 4.31 9.24
CA LEU A 37 6.82 4.79 7.87
C LEU A 37 7.42 3.77 6.91
N MET A 38 6.56 3.09 6.16
CA MET A 38 6.97 2.05 5.23
C MET A 38 6.94 2.60 3.82
N ALA A 39 8.11 2.74 3.23
CA ALA A 39 8.26 3.22 1.86
C ALA A 39 8.17 2.05 0.86
N ARG A 40 8.07 2.38 -0.40
CA ARG A 40 8.15 1.44 -1.53
C ARG A 40 7.14 0.30 -1.45
N MET A 41 5.88 0.67 -1.18
CA MET A 41 4.77 -0.26 -1.25
C MET A 41 4.11 -0.11 -2.62
N LEU A 42 4.06 -1.18 -3.38
CA LEU A 42 3.45 -1.17 -4.71
C LEU A 42 1.94 -1.32 -4.58
N VAL A 43 1.20 -0.42 -5.21
CA VAL A 43 -0.26 -0.54 -5.29
C VAL A 43 -0.60 -1.44 -6.46
N ASP A 44 -1.18 -2.60 -6.16
CA ASP A 44 -1.50 -3.63 -7.16
C ASP A 44 -2.99 -3.96 -7.11
N THR A 45 -3.74 -3.37 -8.04
CA THR A 45 -5.19 -3.58 -8.12
C THR A 45 -5.57 -4.99 -8.56
N GLY A 46 -4.60 -5.73 -9.09
CA GLY A 46 -4.81 -7.12 -9.47
C GLY A 46 -4.54 -8.13 -8.37
N SER A 47 -3.94 -7.71 -7.26
CA SER A 47 -3.62 -8.61 -6.17
C SER A 47 -4.84 -8.86 -5.28
N SER A 48 -5.11 -10.14 -4.98
CA SER A 48 -6.18 -10.53 -4.07
C SER A 48 -5.75 -10.51 -2.61
N ALA A 49 -4.48 -10.22 -2.33
CA ALA A 49 -3.93 -10.19 -0.98
C ALA A 49 -3.07 -8.96 -0.79
N ASP A 50 -3.00 -8.49 0.47
CA ASP A 50 -2.04 -7.48 0.87
C ASP A 50 -0.80 -8.22 1.38
N ILE A 51 0.35 -7.86 0.84
CA ILE A 51 1.58 -8.59 1.08
C ILE A 51 2.63 -7.69 1.69
N LEU A 52 3.30 -8.19 2.72
CA LEU A 52 4.46 -7.54 3.29
C LEU A 52 5.62 -8.53 3.24
N TYR A 53 6.76 -8.12 2.70
CA TYR A 53 7.90 -9.00 2.66
C TYR A 53 8.49 -9.15 4.06
N LEU A 54 9.00 -10.35 4.36
CA LEU A 54 9.43 -10.69 5.71
C LEU A 54 10.50 -9.73 6.23
N ALA A 55 11.43 -9.29 5.38
CA ALA A 55 12.45 -8.32 5.77
C ALA A 55 11.82 -6.99 6.22
N ALA A 56 10.76 -6.56 5.56
CA ALA A 56 10.03 -5.35 5.95
C ALA A 56 9.29 -5.56 7.28
N TYR A 57 8.68 -6.72 7.47
CA TYR A 57 8.04 -7.06 8.72
C TYR A 57 9.05 -7.01 9.89
N ASP A 58 10.25 -7.56 9.68
CA ASP A 58 11.29 -7.55 10.71
C ASP A 58 11.69 -6.14 11.11
N ARG A 59 11.67 -5.19 10.17
CA ARG A 59 11.97 -3.79 10.47
C ARG A 59 10.92 -3.11 11.34
N LEU A 60 9.70 -3.65 11.39
CA LEU A 60 8.66 -3.11 12.28
C LEU A 60 8.98 -3.37 13.75
N GLY A 61 9.93 -4.26 14.04
CA GLY A 61 10.28 -4.61 15.40
C GLY A 61 9.29 -5.53 16.10
N LEU A 62 8.37 -6.13 15.36
CA LEU A 62 7.38 -7.03 15.91
C LEU A 62 7.94 -8.47 15.95
N PRO A 63 7.56 -9.26 16.96
CA PRO A 63 8.03 -10.62 17.05
C PRO A 63 7.38 -11.51 15.99
N ARG A 64 8.13 -12.49 15.50
CA ARG A 64 7.61 -13.43 14.51
C ARG A 64 6.53 -14.34 15.04
N ASN A 65 6.46 -14.52 16.37
CA ASN A 65 5.40 -15.33 16.96
C ASN A 65 4.01 -14.69 16.90
N LEU A 66 3.91 -13.42 16.46
CA LEU A 66 2.62 -12.81 16.15
C LEU A 66 2.02 -13.37 14.86
N LEU A 67 2.86 -13.94 13.99
CA LEU A 67 2.39 -14.44 12.71
C LEU A 67 1.56 -15.71 12.93
N LYS A 68 0.35 -15.70 12.39
CA LYS A 68 -0.51 -16.87 12.40
C LYS A 68 -0.23 -17.70 11.16
N PRO A 69 -0.38 -19.03 11.23
CA PRO A 69 -0.15 -19.86 10.05
C PRO A 69 -1.06 -19.48 8.88
N ALA A 70 -0.49 -19.50 7.68
CA ALA A 70 -1.22 -19.33 6.44
C ALA A 70 -1.28 -20.68 5.75
N CYS A 71 -2.50 -21.20 5.56
CA CYS A 71 -2.68 -22.56 5.01
C CYS A 71 -2.81 -22.55 3.49
N THR A 72 -3.03 -21.39 2.87
CA THR A 72 -3.29 -21.30 1.44
C THR A 72 -2.09 -20.71 0.74
N PRO A 73 -1.55 -21.36 -0.29
CA PRO A 73 -0.45 -20.77 -1.07
C PRO A 73 -0.95 -19.59 -1.88
N LEU A 74 -0.06 -18.65 -2.15
CA LEU A 74 -0.31 -17.56 -3.08
C LEU A 74 -0.03 -18.05 -4.49
N THR A 75 -0.99 -17.88 -5.39
CA THR A 75 -0.86 -18.28 -6.79
C THR A 75 -0.84 -17.03 -7.67
N GLY A 76 -0.15 -17.11 -8.79
CA GLY A 76 -0.09 -16.01 -9.76
C GLY A 76 0.83 -14.87 -9.38
N PHE A 77 1.47 -14.93 -8.22
CA PHE A 77 2.34 -13.85 -7.74
C PHE A 77 3.66 -13.79 -8.50
N THR A 78 4.31 -14.93 -8.73
CA THR A 78 5.56 -15.01 -9.47
C THR A 78 5.54 -16.08 -10.55
N GLY A 79 4.34 -16.51 -10.97
CA GLY A 79 4.19 -17.65 -11.86
C GLY A 79 4.29 -19.01 -11.17
N HIS A 80 4.62 -19.02 -9.89
CA HIS A 80 4.72 -20.23 -9.06
C HIS A 80 3.86 -20.06 -7.81
N SER A 81 3.48 -21.17 -7.20
CA SER A 81 2.83 -21.15 -5.91
C SER A 81 3.85 -20.85 -4.82
N ILE A 82 3.56 -19.88 -3.97
CA ILE A 82 4.41 -19.50 -2.85
C ILE A 82 3.63 -19.72 -1.55
N TYR A 83 4.27 -20.41 -0.60
CA TYR A 83 3.68 -20.59 0.73
C TYR A 83 4.09 -19.42 1.62
N PRO A 84 3.11 -18.67 2.15
CA PRO A 84 3.43 -17.56 3.05
C PRO A 84 4.06 -18.05 4.35
N VAL A 85 4.89 -17.18 4.94
CA VAL A 85 5.45 -17.44 6.27
C VAL A 85 4.37 -17.35 7.34
N GLY A 86 3.41 -16.45 7.14
CA GLY A 86 2.32 -16.28 8.07
C GLY A 86 1.47 -15.06 7.74
N ILE A 87 0.50 -14.77 8.59
CA ILE A 87 -0.43 -13.67 8.44
C ILE A 87 -0.46 -12.88 9.74
N ALA A 88 -0.47 -11.56 9.64
CA ALA A 88 -0.64 -10.68 10.81
C ALA A 88 -1.58 -9.53 10.49
N GLY A 89 -2.44 -9.19 11.45
CA GLY A 89 -3.24 -7.98 11.40
C GLY A 89 -2.44 -6.80 11.91
N LEU A 90 -2.31 -5.75 11.09
CA LEU A 90 -1.52 -4.56 11.41
C LEU A 90 -2.33 -3.31 11.09
N ASP A 91 -2.12 -2.26 11.87
CA ASP A 91 -2.73 -0.97 11.56
C ASP A 91 -2.04 -0.35 10.35
N PHE A 92 -2.85 0.11 9.41
CA PHE A 92 -2.41 0.69 8.16
C PHE A 92 -3.03 2.09 8.03
N THR A 93 -2.18 3.10 7.95
CA THR A 93 -2.62 4.50 7.89
C THR A 93 -2.11 5.16 6.62
N VAL A 94 -3.00 5.81 5.89
CA VAL A 94 -2.67 6.56 4.69
C VAL A 94 -3.12 8.01 4.82
N GLY A 95 -2.46 8.87 4.05
CA GLY A 95 -2.81 10.28 3.96
C GLY A 95 -2.11 11.11 5.01
N GLU A 96 -2.44 12.38 5.02
CA GLU A 96 -1.91 13.37 5.97
C GLU A 96 -3.07 14.05 6.70
N ALA A 97 -2.89 14.27 8.00
CA ALA A 97 -3.92 14.91 8.80
C ALA A 97 -4.33 16.27 8.21
N PRO A 98 -5.61 16.62 8.17
CA PRO A 98 -6.75 15.92 8.77
C PRO A 98 -7.40 14.84 7.88
N ARG A 99 -6.80 14.51 6.74
CA ARG A 99 -7.36 13.60 5.75
C ARG A 99 -6.61 12.27 5.77
N THR A 100 -6.66 11.61 6.91
CA THR A 100 -6.07 10.29 7.10
C THR A 100 -7.14 9.23 7.25
N SER A 101 -6.79 8.01 6.88
CA SER A 101 -7.63 6.84 7.12
C SER A 101 -6.75 5.73 7.69
N THR A 102 -7.19 5.15 8.80
CA THR A 102 -6.51 4.02 9.43
C THR A 102 -7.45 2.82 9.41
N ILE A 103 -6.94 1.71 8.92
CA ILE A 103 -7.67 0.45 8.90
C ILE A 103 -6.81 -0.65 9.52
N ARG A 104 -7.47 -1.72 9.95
CA ARG A 104 -6.78 -2.94 10.36
C ARG A 104 -6.66 -3.83 9.14
N ALA A 105 -5.43 -4.02 8.65
CA ALA A 105 -5.18 -4.81 7.45
C ALA A 105 -4.59 -6.17 7.82
N SER A 106 -5.03 -7.21 7.13
CA SER A 106 -4.47 -8.54 7.28
C SER A 106 -3.39 -8.74 6.24
N PHE A 107 -2.13 -8.62 6.66
CA PHE A 107 -0.99 -8.78 5.76
C PHE A 107 -0.52 -10.22 5.73
N THR A 108 -0.27 -10.69 4.53
CA THR A 108 0.37 -11.99 4.29
C THR A 108 1.87 -11.76 4.15
N MET A 109 2.65 -12.45 4.97
CA MET A 109 4.11 -12.30 4.97
C MET A 109 4.74 -13.31 4.03
N VAL A 110 5.60 -12.83 3.15
CA VAL A 110 6.28 -13.64 2.15
C VAL A 110 7.77 -13.44 2.28
N ASP A 111 8.51 -14.55 2.31
CA ASP A 111 9.97 -14.52 2.40
C ASP A 111 10.56 -14.47 0.99
N ILE A 112 10.57 -13.27 0.43
CA ILE A 112 11.16 -12.98 -0.88
C ILE A 112 12.15 -11.84 -0.71
N SER A 113 13.29 -12.00 -1.33
CA SER A 113 14.30 -10.95 -1.36
C SER A 113 14.13 -10.12 -2.63
N ASP A 114 13.35 -9.05 -2.52
CA ASP A 114 13.15 -8.11 -3.62
C ASP A 114 13.49 -6.71 -3.10
N PRO A 115 14.61 -6.12 -3.57
CA PRO A 115 15.00 -4.80 -3.11
C PRO A 115 14.12 -3.68 -3.66
N SER A 116 13.29 -3.95 -4.66
CA SER A 116 12.45 -2.91 -5.29
C SER A 116 11.28 -2.50 -4.43
N TYR A 117 10.71 -3.45 -3.68
CA TYR A 117 9.49 -3.19 -2.91
C TYR A 117 9.58 -3.78 -1.51
N ASN A 118 8.81 -3.20 -0.60
CA ASN A 118 8.63 -3.75 0.75
C ASN A 118 7.37 -4.59 0.85
N GLY A 119 6.48 -4.48 -0.10
CA GLY A 119 5.26 -5.26 -0.15
C GLY A 119 4.30 -4.77 -1.22
N LEU A 120 3.10 -5.30 -1.19
CA LEU A 120 2.03 -4.98 -2.14
C LEU A 120 0.77 -4.57 -1.37
N ILE A 121 0.14 -3.51 -1.83
CA ILE A 121 -1.19 -3.13 -1.37
C ILE A 121 -2.18 -3.66 -2.39
N GLY A 122 -2.96 -4.63 -1.97
CA GLY A 122 -3.92 -5.30 -2.83
C GLY A 122 -5.34 -4.81 -2.66
N ARG A 123 -6.28 -5.52 -3.27
CA ARG A 123 -7.68 -5.15 -3.23
C ARG A 123 -8.29 -5.10 -1.83
N PRO A 124 -7.92 -5.96 -0.86
CA PRO A 124 -8.54 -5.85 0.46
C PRO A 124 -8.32 -4.50 1.12
N ILE A 125 -7.08 -3.98 1.09
CA ILE A 125 -6.81 -2.64 1.63
C ILE A 125 -7.52 -1.58 0.81
N LEU A 126 -7.42 -1.64 -0.52
CA LEU A 126 -8.04 -0.64 -1.40
C LEU A 126 -9.55 -0.57 -1.19
N THR A 127 -10.21 -1.71 -1.04
CA THR A 127 -11.64 -1.77 -0.80
C THR A 127 -11.99 -1.20 0.58
N ALA A 128 -11.22 -1.55 1.60
CA ALA A 128 -11.46 -1.07 2.96
C ALA A 128 -11.30 0.45 3.05
N LEU A 129 -10.35 1.00 2.31
CA LEU A 129 -10.12 2.46 2.26
C LEU A 129 -11.12 3.18 1.37
N ARG A 130 -11.91 2.46 0.59
CA ARG A 130 -12.73 3.05 -0.48
C ARG A 130 -11.87 3.85 -1.44
N ALA A 131 -10.70 3.29 -1.79
CA ALA A 131 -9.71 3.96 -2.59
C ALA A 131 -9.99 3.80 -4.08
N ILE A 132 -9.70 4.86 -4.82
CA ILE A 132 -9.69 4.86 -6.27
C ILE A 132 -8.27 5.14 -6.71
N VAL A 133 -7.72 4.27 -7.53
CA VAL A 133 -6.36 4.39 -8.03
C VAL A 133 -6.40 4.89 -9.46
N SER A 134 -5.63 5.93 -9.75
CA SER A 134 -5.46 6.42 -11.11
C SER A 134 -4.01 6.25 -11.53
N PRO A 135 -3.71 5.24 -12.36
CA PRO A 135 -2.36 5.08 -12.89
C PRO A 135 -1.92 6.30 -13.70
N LEU A 136 -2.85 6.89 -14.45
CA LEU A 136 -2.55 8.08 -15.27
C LEU A 136 -2.04 9.24 -14.42
N HIS A 137 -2.65 9.45 -13.25
CA HIS A 137 -2.30 10.57 -12.35
C HIS A 137 -1.21 10.19 -11.33
N LEU A 138 -0.79 8.94 -11.29
CA LEU A 138 0.15 8.40 -10.31
C LEU A 138 -0.28 8.76 -8.88
N LYS A 139 -1.54 8.58 -8.58
CA LYS A 139 -2.07 8.83 -7.25
C LYS A 139 -3.28 7.98 -6.93
N MET A 140 -3.57 7.90 -5.65
CA MET A 140 -4.69 7.20 -5.08
C MET A 140 -5.47 8.18 -4.21
N LYS A 141 -6.79 8.19 -4.35
CA LYS A 141 -7.67 9.00 -3.51
C LYS A 141 -8.62 8.10 -2.75
N PHE A 142 -8.97 8.52 -1.55
CA PHE A 142 -9.79 7.73 -0.64
C PHE A 142 -10.63 8.63 0.25
N SER A 143 -11.73 8.09 0.75
CA SER A 143 -12.65 8.84 1.60
C SER A 143 -12.18 8.81 3.05
N THR A 144 -12.20 9.97 3.72
CA THR A 144 -11.87 10.07 5.13
C THR A 144 -12.94 10.88 5.87
N THR A 145 -12.88 10.91 7.18
CA THR A 145 -13.77 11.75 7.98
C THR A 145 -13.50 13.25 7.79
N GLY A 146 -12.31 13.60 7.30
CA GLY A 146 -11.93 14.99 7.02
C GLY A 146 -12.06 15.38 5.55
N GLY A 147 -12.64 14.54 4.71
CA GLY A 147 -12.78 14.77 3.28
C GLY A 147 -12.01 13.76 2.46
N VAL A 148 -11.86 14.03 1.17
CA VAL A 148 -11.10 13.15 0.27
C VAL A 148 -9.60 13.32 0.53
N GLY A 149 -8.95 12.23 0.94
CA GLY A 149 -7.50 12.19 1.08
C GLY A 149 -6.82 11.69 -0.18
N GLU A 150 -5.52 11.93 -0.29
CA GLU A 150 -4.76 11.44 -1.43
C GLU A 150 -3.34 11.07 -1.05
N VAL A 151 -2.79 10.13 -1.82
CA VAL A 151 -1.39 9.74 -1.77
C VAL A 151 -0.88 9.70 -3.19
N SER A 152 0.24 10.36 -3.44
CA SER A 152 0.87 10.43 -4.76
C SER A 152 2.10 9.53 -4.82
N GLU A 153 2.54 9.24 -6.03
CA GLU A 153 3.79 8.54 -6.30
C GLU A 153 4.97 9.27 -5.66
N ASP A 154 5.86 8.50 -5.04
CA ASP A 154 7.06 9.00 -4.36
C ASP A 154 8.28 9.06 -5.29
N GLN A 155 8.12 9.42 -6.55
CA GLN A 155 9.20 9.40 -7.54
C GLN A 155 10.49 10.07 -7.06
N LYS A 156 10.37 11.28 -6.51
CA LYS A 156 11.53 12.00 -6.01
C LYS A 156 12.12 11.39 -4.75
N ARG A 157 11.25 10.91 -3.87
CA ARG A 157 11.69 10.25 -2.62
C ARG A 157 12.26 8.88 -2.91
N ALA A 158 11.69 8.16 -3.88
CA ALA A 158 12.22 6.86 -4.29
C ALA A 158 13.67 6.98 -4.76
N GLY A 159 13.98 8.02 -5.55
CA GLY A 159 15.35 8.27 -5.98
C GLY A 159 16.30 8.53 -4.82
N VAL A 160 15.87 9.30 -3.82
CA VAL A 160 16.66 9.58 -2.63
C VAL A 160 16.83 8.32 -1.77
N CYS A 161 15.75 7.55 -1.59
CA CYS A 161 15.80 6.33 -0.78
C CYS A 161 16.71 5.26 -1.38
N TYR A 162 16.78 5.16 -2.69
CA TYR A 162 17.64 4.18 -3.36
C TYR A 162 19.11 4.54 -3.27
N GLN A 163 19.44 5.77 -2.95
CA GLN A 163 20.81 6.24 -2.83
C GLN A 163 21.36 6.11 -1.41
N MET A 164 20.52 5.76 -0.47
CA MET A 164 20.94 5.60 0.93
C MET A 164 21.29 4.18 1.26
#